data_0352a5ade4d7b4cbc886480870a066ca
#
_entry.id   0352a5ade4d7b4cbc886480870a066ca
#
_cell.length_a   1.000
_cell.length_b   1.000
_cell.length_c   1.000
_cell.angle_alpha   90.00
_cell.angle_beta   90.00
_cell.angle_gamma   90.00
#
_symmetry.space_group_name_H-M   'P 1'
#
loop_
_entity.id
_entity.type
_entity.pdbx_description
1 polymer ?
#
loop_
_entity_poly.entity_id
_entity_poly.type
_entity_poly.pdbx_seq_one_letter_code
_entity_poly.pdbx_strand_id
1 'polypeptide(L)'
;GGRYLTKEIHPFSFEEYLEYRHVHLTKFWELSPIKNDVLRLFSDYFYYGGLSEVFNMQDKKSWLQSLYQKILYSDIVIRKGVRNERSLRLLIRKLADSVMQPTAIKRLQNILQGDGTKIARETIASYLDYLHESFLTFSISCFTDSITERETIKKHYFYDNGILNLFLFQPETKLLENIVAIQLYKKYGEDLYYYNKNMEVDFCVPKDGLLVQVSYRMTEDATRNREISALQKVGKFLNAKKCMIITYDQEETILSAELGMDIEVVPVYKFLLDEEKY
;
A
#
# COMPACT_ATOMS: atom_id res chain seq x y z
N GLY A 1 -27.32 23.66 -11.88
CA GLY A 1 -26.33 22.75 -11.38
C GLY A 1 -25.02 23.49 -11.16
N GLY A 2 -24.61 23.65 -9.89
CA GLY A 2 -23.33 24.24 -9.56
C GLY A 2 -22.18 23.35 -10.05
N ARG A 3 -21.20 23.93 -10.72
CA ARG A 3 -19.96 23.24 -11.06
C ARG A 3 -19.07 23.29 -9.82
N TYR A 4 -18.60 22.13 -9.34
CA TYR A 4 -17.61 22.05 -8.27
C TYR A 4 -16.41 21.23 -8.74
N LEU A 5 -15.26 21.56 -8.22
CA LEU A 5 -14.03 20.79 -8.40
C LEU A 5 -13.80 20.00 -7.14
N THR A 6 -13.64 18.69 -7.25
CA THR A 6 -13.24 17.84 -6.15
C THR A 6 -11.72 17.82 -6.09
N LYS A 7 -11.17 18.06 -4.91
CA LYS A 7 -9.74 17.88 -4.63
C LYS A 7 -9.60 16.87 -3.50
N GLU A 8 -8.92 15.78 -3.76
CA GLU A 8 -8.58 14.79 -2.75
C GLU A 8 -7.39 15.29 -1.91
N ILE A 9 -7.49 15.10 -0.60
CA ILE A 9 -6.42 15.40 0.35
C ILE A 9 -6.01 14.07 0.97
N HIS A 10 -4.74 13.71 0.75
CA HIS A 10 -4.15 12.50 1.31
C HIS A 10 -3.48 12.78 2.66
N PRO A 11 -3.22 11.74 3.49
CA PRO A 11 -2.30 11.87 4.61
C PRO A 11 -0.95 12.42 4.14
N PHE A 12 -0.21 13.07 5.03
CA PHE A 12 1.12 13.62 4.71
C PHE A 12 2.02 12.55 4.10
N SER A 13 2.78 12.90 3.07
CA SER A 13 3.91 12.10 2.59
C SER A 13 5.03 12.10 3.64
N PHE A 14 6.02 11.22 3.47
CA PHE A 14 7.15 11.21 4.39
C PHE A 14 7.97 12.51 4.28
N GLU A 15 8.08 13.08 3.09
CA GLU A 15 8.72 14.38 2.87
C GLU A 15 7.98 15.51 3.62
N GLU A 16 6.66 15.62 3.46
CA GLU A 16 5.82 16.57 4.19
C GLU A 16 5.92 16.38 5.71
N TYR A 17 6.05 15.13 6.18
CA TYR A 17 6.26 14.84 7.60
C TYR A 17 7.62 15.35 8.09
N LEU A 18 8.70 15.18 7.31
CA LEU A 18 10.01 15.72 7.64
C LEU A 18 9.99 17.25 7.69
N GLU A 19 9.33 17.91 6.73
CA GLU A 19 9.14 19.37 6.75
C GLU A 19 8.39 19.84 7.99
N TYR A 20 7.29 19.14 8.34
CA TYR A 20 6.56 19.41 9.57
C TYR A 20 7.43 19.28 10.83
N ARG A 21 8.39 18.39 10.82
CA ARG A 21 9.37 18.17 11.89
C ARG A 21 10.58 19.11 11.79
N HIS A 22 10.56 20.07 10.87
CA HIS A 22 11.66 21.03 10.61
C HIS A 22 12.98 20.34 10.22
N VAL A 23 12.91 19.17 9.58
CA VAL A 23 14.05 18.45 9.02
C VAL A 23 14.12 18.76 7.53
N HIS A 24 15.10 19.58 7.13
CA HIS A 24 15.31 19.96 5.75
C HIS A 24 16.44 19.14 5.14
N LEU A 25 16.11 18.41 4.08
CA LEU A 25 17.07 17.57 3.38
C LEU A 25 17.96 18.43 2.46
N THR A 26 19.26 18.18 2.53
CA THR A 26 20.24 18.72 1.58
C THR A 26 20.65 17.62 0.60
N LYS A 27 21.28 17.98 -0.52
CA LYS A 27 21.75 17.02 -1.52
C LYS A 27 22.58 15.84 -0.95
N PHE A 28 23.28 16.06 0.16
CA PHE A 28 24.17 15.07 0.79
C PHE A 28 23.72 14.70 2.21
N TRP A 29 22.42 14.77 2.49
CA TRP A 29 21.88 14.50 3.82
C TRP A 29 22.26 13.11 4.36
N GLU A 30 22.41 12.12 3.49
CA GLU A 30 22.78 10.74 3.87
C GLU A 30 24.21 10.65 4.47
N LEU A 31 25.09 11.60 4.15
CA LEU A 31 26.44 11.68 4.67
C LEU A 31 26.55 12.61 5.90
N SER A 32 25.44 13.15 6.35
CA SER A 32 25.36 14.11 7.45
C SER A 32 24.68 13.51 8.70
N PRO A 33 24.81 14.13 9.89
CA PRO A 33 24.13 13.71 11.10
C PRO A 33 22.59 13.66 10.97
N ILE A 34 22.00 14.43 10.04
CA ILE A 34 20.56 14.46 9.74
C ILE A 34 20.03 13.07 9.38
N LYS A 35 20.87 12.19 8.82
CA LYS A 35 20.48 10.81 8.49
C LYS A 35 19.83 10.08 9.67
N ASN A 36 20.38 10.22 10.86
CA ASN A 36 19.85 9.56 12.06
C ASN A 36 18.47 10.09 12.43
N ASP A 37 18.22 11.39 12.28
CA ASP A 37 16.92 12.00 12.50
C ASP A 37 15.90 11.51 11.46
N VAL A 38 16.31 11.47 10.19
CA VAL A 38 15.46 10.94 9.10
C VAL A 38 15.06 9.50 9.37
N LEU A 39 15.98 8.61 9.73
CA LEU A 39 15.69 7.21 10.01
C LEU A 39 14.81 7.02 11.25
N ARG A 40 15.03 7.82 12.29
CA ARG A 40 14.18 7.81 13.49
C ARG A 40 12.76 8.26 13.17
N LEU A 41 12.62 9.35 12.42
CA LEU A 41 11.32 9.87 11.98
C LEU A 41 10.64 8.93 10.97
N PHE A 42 11.43 8.28 10.10
CA PHE A 42 10.90 7.26 9.21
C PHE A 42 10.29 6.10 9.99
N SER A 43 10.96 5.58 11.03
CA SER A 43 10.40 4.53 11.88
C SER A 43 9.06 4.95 12.50
N ASP A 44 8.95 6.18 12.97
CA ASP A 44 7.71 6.72 13.52
C ASP A 44 6.60 6.81 12.43
N TYR A 45 6.92 7.37 11.29
CA TYR A 45 6.00 7.46 10.14
C TYR A 45 5.57 6.10 9.61
N PHE A 46 6.48 5.13 9.54
CA PHE A 46 6.23 3.77 9.09
C PHE A 46 5.15 3.04 9.91
N TYR A 47 5.21 3.18 11.24
CA TYR A 47 4.27 2.51 12.14
C TYR A 47 3.01 3.29 12.45
N TYR A 48 3.04 4.62 12.38
CA TYR A 48 1.92 5.47 12.78
C TYR A 48 1.28 6.28 11.66
N GLY A 49 1.83 6.20 10.44
CA GLY A 49 1.24 6.81 9.25
C GLY A 49 1.47 8.31 9.11
N GLY A 50 0.74 8.89 8.15
CA GLY A 50 0.86 10.29 7.73
C GLY A 50 -0.29 11.20 8.19
N LEU A 51 -1.17 10.76 9.09
CA LEU A 51 -2.25 11.61 9.62
C LEU A 51 -1.66 12.66 10.56
N SER A 52 -1.78 13.94 10.19
CA SER A 52 -1.09 15.06 10.86
C SER A 52 -1.40 15.19 12.35
N GLU A 53 -2.62 14.88 12.73
CA GLU A 53 -3.06 14.97 14.11
C GLU A 53 -2.34 13.98 15.03
N VAL A 54 -1.88 12.82 14.48
CA VAL A 54 -1.18 11.81 15.28
C VAL A 54 0.24 12.23 15.64
N PHE A 55 0.84 13.17 14.90
CA PHE A 55 2.25 13.51 15.02
C PHE A 55 2.65 13.99 16.41
N ASN A 56 1.77 14.70 17.11
CA ASN A 56 2.03 15.29 18.43
C ASN A 56 1.35 14.53 19.57
N MET A 57 0.69 13.39 19.29
CA MET A 57 0.05 12.59 20.31
C MET A 57 1.07 11.78 21.10
N GLN A 58 0.96 11.75 22.43
CA GLN A 58 1.76 10.89 23.29
C GLN A 58 1.36 9.42 23.12
N ASP A 59 0.06 9.14 23.12
CA ASP A 59 -0.50 7.81 22.85
C ASP A 59 -1.11 7.77 21.44
N LYS A 60 -0.24 7.60 20.45
CA LYS A 60 -0.61 7.54 19.04
C LYS A 60 -1.56 6.40 18.73
N LYS A 61 -1.36 5.25 19.37
CA LYS A 61 -2.19 4.06 19.14
C LYS A 61 -3.64 4.28 19.59
N SER A 62 -3.85 4.79 20.79
CA SER A 62 -5.20 5.08 21.30
C SER A 62 -5.89 6.16 20.47
N TRP A 63 -5.14 7.16 20.00
CA TRP A 63 -5.70 8.18 19.11
C TRP A 63 -6.16 7.57 17.76
N LEU A 64 -5.31 6.78 17.10
CA LEU A 64 -5.64 6.08 15.86
C LEU A 64 -6.84 5.13 16.04
N GLN A 65 -6.93 4.42 17.16
CA GLN A 65 -8.10 3.59 17.49
C GLN A 65 -9.37 4.42 17.57
N SER A 66 -9.32 5.59 18.22
CA SER A 66 -10.46 6.51 18.34
C SER A 66 -10.88 7.06 16.99
N LEU A 67 -9.93 7.44 16.14
CA LEU A 67 -10.21 7.91 14.78
C LEU A 67 -10.83 6.78 13.93
N TYR A 68 -10.26 5.58 13.96
CA TYR A 68 -10.84 4.43 13.26
C TYR A 68 -12.29 4.17 13.71
N GLN A 69 -12.58 4.22 15.01
CA GLN A 69 -13.94 4.06 15.50
C GLN A 69 -14.88 5.18 14.99
N LYS A 70 -14.41 6.42 14.93
CA LYS A 70 -15.19 7.54 14.39
C LYS A 70 -15.49 7.31 12.90
N ILE A 71 -14.51 6.97 12.08
CA ILE A 71 -14.71 6.67 10.65
C ILE A 71 -15.71 5.52 10.50
N LEU A 72 -15.51 4.42 11.23
CA LEU A 72 -16.37 3.26 11.13
C LEU A 72 -17.82 3.58 11.48
N TYR A 73 -18.07 4.26 12.61
CA TYR A 73 -19.43 4.53 13.06
C TYR A 73 -20.09 5.68 12.30
N SER A 74 -19.43 6.83 12.23
CA SER A 74 -20.04 8.04 11.68
C SER A 74 -20.11 8.01 10.16
N ASP A 75 -18.98 7.68 9.51
CA ASP A 75 -18.89 7.82 8.05
C ASP A 75 -19.41 6.58 7.32
N ILE A 76 -19.33 5.38 7.94
CA ILE A 76 -19.75 4.16 7.29
C ILE A 76 -21.07 3.65 7.88
N VAL A 77 -21.10 3.25 9.15
CA VAL A 77 -22.29 2.57 9.72
C VAL A 77 -23.52 3.46 9.67
N ILE A 78 -23.44 4.67 10.21
CA ILE A 78 -24.58 5.59 10.29
C ILE A 78 -24.88 6.17 8.90
N ARG A 79 -23.90 6.75 8.24
CA ARG A 79 -24.10 7.45 6.96
C ARG A 79 -24.56 6.53 5.83
N LYS A 80 -24.08 5.29 5.78
CA LYS A 80 -24.43 4.29 4.75
C LYS A 80 -25.54 3.32 5.19
N GLY A 81 -26.03 3.44 6.41
CA GLY A 81 -27.11 2.60 6.93
C GLY A 81 -26.74 1.11 7.04
N VAL A 82 -25.51 0.81 7.44
CA VAL A 82 -25.01 -0.56 7.55
C VAL A 82 -25.77 -1.31 8.66
N ARG A 83 -26.49 -2.36 8.29
CA ARG A 83 -27.28 -3.17 9.24
C ARG A 83 -26.46 -4.24 9.97
N ASN A 84 -25.40 -4.77 9.33
CA ASN A 84 -24.57 -5.82 9.90
C ASN A 84 -23.14 -5.29 10.15
N GLU A 85 -22.99 -4.56 11.24
CA GLU A 85 -21.71 -4.00 11.66
C GLU A 85 -20.65 -5.08 11.94
N ARG A 86 -21.06 -6.24 12.51
CA ARG A 86 -20.14 -7.35 12.80
C ARG A 86 -19.46 -7.84 11.52
N SER A 87 -20.23 -8.03 10.44
CA SER A 87 -19.68 -8.45 9.14
C SER A 87 -18.76 -7.40 8.55
N LEU A 88 -19.09 -6.10 8.67
CA LEU A 88 -18.23 -5.02 8.20
C LEU A 88 -16.89 -5.02 8.97
N ARG A 89 -16.90 -5.13 10.29
CA ARG A 89 -15.67 -5.19 11.11
C ARG A 89 -14.81 -6.40 10.76
N LEU A 90 -15.43 -7.57 10.54
CA LEU A 90 -14.73 -8.77 10.15
C LEU A 90 -14.12 -8.62 8.75
N LEU A 91 -14.85 -7.99 7.82
CA LEU A 91 -14.34 -7.67 6.48
C LEU A 91 -13.08 -6.79 6.57
N ILE A 92 -13.11 -5.70 7.34
CA ILE A 92 -11.96 -4.80 7.51
C ILE A 92 -10.74 -5.57 8.05
N ARG A 93 -10.93 -6.41 9.08
CA ARG A 93 -9.83 -7.25 9.61
C ARG A 93 -9.28 -8.21 8.56
N LYS A 94 -10.16 -8.80 7.73
CA LYS A 94 -9.73 -9.70 6.65
C LYS A 94 -8.99 -8.98 5.53
N LEU A 95 -9.38 -7.75 5.21
CA LEU A 95 -8.63 -6.92 4.28
C LEU A 95 -7.22 -6.61 4.83
N ALA A 96 -7.11 -6.23 6.10
CA ALA A 96 -5.81 -6.00 6.73
C ALA A 96 -4.93 -7.26 6.74
N ASP A 97 -5.51 -8.42 7.04
CA ASP A 97 -4.80 -9.71 6.95
C ASP A 97 -4.34 -10.04 5.52
N SER A 98 -5.12 -9.61 4.52
CA SER A 98 -4.92 -9.94 3.10
C SER A 98 -4.14 -8.86 2.33
N VAL A 99 -3.66 -7.82 2.99
CA VAL A 99 -2.69 -6.90 2.37
C VAL A 99 -1.55 -7.73 1.78
N MET A 100 -1.10 -7.42 0.58
CA MET A 100 -0.15 -8.17 -0.26
C MET A 100 -0.81 -9.29 -1.12
N GLN A 101 -2.03 -9.72 -0.85
CA GLN A 101 -2.63 -10.87 -1.55
C GLN A 101 -3.82 -10.46 -2.41
N PRO A 102 -3.87 -10.91 -3.68
CA PRO A 102 -5.08 -10.77 -4.48
C PRO A 102 -6.27 -11.46 -3.82
N THR A 103 -7.37 -10.75 -3.70
CA THR A 103 -8.54 -11.24 -2.98
C THR A 103 -9.81 -11.10 -3.82
N ALA A 104 -10.48 -12.24 -4.08
CA ALA A 104 -11.76 -12.28 -4.76
C ALA A 104 -12.91 -12.08 -3.77
N ILE A 105 -13.98 -11.39 -4.19
CA ILE A 105 -15.22 -11.20 -3.40
C ILE A 105 -15.79 -12.55 -2.92
N LYS A 106 -15.74 -13.60 -3.78
CA LYS A 106 -16.15 -14.95 -3.40
C LYS A 106 -15.34 -15.50 -2.21
N ARG A 107 -14.02 -15.26 -2.18
CA ARG A 107 -13.16 -15.69 -1.06
C ARG A 107 -13.53 -14.95 0.21
N LEU A 108 -13.75 -13.64 0.14
CA LEU A 108 -14.23 -12.82 1.27
C LEU A 108 -15.57 -13.34 1.79
N GLN A 109 -16.51 -13.65 0.90
CA GLN A 109 -17.81 -14.24 1.27
C GLN A 109 -17.64 -15.55 2.05
N ASN A 110 -16.84 -16.48 1.53
CA ASN A 110 -16.62 -17.77 2.19
C ASN A 110 -16.03 -17.62 3.61
N ILE A 111 -15.08 -16.67 3.78
CA ILE A 111 -14.47 -16.38 5.08
C ILE A 111 -15.52 -15.81 6.06
N LEU A 112 -16.34 -14.85 5.62
CA LEU A 112 -17.38 -14.25 6.44
C LEU A 112 -18.49 -15.26 6.81
N GLN A 113 -18.81 -16.16 5.89
CA GLN A 113 -19.79 -17.24 6.14
C GLN A 113 -19.27 -18.30 7.10
N GLY A 114 -17.97 -18.56 7.13
CA GLY A 114 -17.34 -19.48 8.09
C GLY A 114 -17.49 -19.04 9.55
N ASP A 115 -17.73 -17.75 9.80
CA ASP A 115 -18.09 -17.21 11.12
C ASP A 115 -19.61 -17.26 11.42
N GLY A 116 -20.38 -18.01 10.64
CA GLY A 116 -21.83 -18.18 10.80
C GLY A 116 -22.68 -17.04 10.25
N THR A 117 -22.08 -16.08 9.57
CA THR A 117 -22.78 -14.91 9.05
C THR A 117 -23.20 -15.11 7.60
N LYS A 118 -24.52 -15.15 7.34
CA LYS A 118 -25.05 -15.15 5.96
C LYS A 118 -24.91 -13.73 5.38
N ILE A 119 -24.06 -13.55 4.37
CA ILE A 119 -23.88 -12.28 3.67
C ILE A 119 -23.85 -12.52 2.15
N ALA A 120 -24.54 -11.67 1.42
CA ALA A 120 -24.56 -11.70 -0.04
C ALA A 120 -23.28 -11.04 -0.61
N ARG A 121 -22.89 -11.42 -1.83
CA ARG A 121 -21.72 -10.83 -2.51
C ARG A 121 -21.92 -9.35 -2.79
N GLU A 122 -23.12 -8.97 -3.16
CA GLU A 122 -23.53 -7.60 -3.43
C GLU A 122 -23.35 -6.71 -2.18
N THR A 123 -23.64 -7.27 -1.00
CA THR A 123 -23.42 -6.57 0.27
C THR A 123 -21.93 -6.39 0.56
N ILE A 124 -21.10 -7.40 0.25
CA ILE A 124 -19.64 -7.29 0.40
C ILE A 124 -19.10 -6.24 -0.56
N ALA A 125 -19.54 -6.24 -1.83
CA ALA A 125 -19.15 -5.22 -2.81
C ALA A 125 -19.52 -3.82 -2.30
N SER A 126 -20.75 -3.61 -1.84
CA SER A 126 -21.17 -2.33 -1.25
C SER A 126 -20.31 -1.93 -0.04
N TYR A 127 -19.90 -2.88 0.81
CA TYR A 127 -19.04 -2.57 1.95
C TYR A 127 -17.63 -2.16 1.48
N LEU A 128 -17.08 -2.80 0.45
CA LEU A 128 -15.80 -2.39 -0.15
C LEU A 128 -15.89 -0.97 -0.71
N ASP A 129 -16.99 -0.64 -1.40
CA ASP A 129 -17.23 0.72 -1.90
C ASP A 129 -17.32 1.74 -0.76
N TYR A 130 -18.01 1.41 0.35
CA TYR A 130 -18.09 2.30 1.52
C TYR A 130 -16.73 2.54 2.18
N LEU A 131 -15.87 1.51 2.26
CA LEU A 131 -14.51 1.64 2.78
C LEU A 131 -13.65 2.53 1.88
N HIS A 132 -13.83 2.41 0.56
CA HIS A 132 -13.14 3.26 -0.41
C HIS A 132 -13.61 4.72 -0.33
N GLU A 133 -14.92 4.97 -0.36
CA GLU A 133 -15.51 6.31 -0.26
C GLU A 133 -15.21 7.02 1.08
N SER A 134 -14.93 6.27 2.14
CA SER A 134 -14.52 6.81 3.44
C SER A 134 -13.01 7.00 3.56
N PHE A 135 -12.25 6.79 2.49
CA PHE A 135 -10.78 6.84 2.49
C PHE A 135 -10.13 5.93 3.55
N LEU A 136 -10.78 4.81 3.87
CA LEU A 136 -10.18 3.81 4.75
C LEU A 136 -9.29 2.84 3.96
N THR A 137 -9.79 2.38 2.79
CA THR A 137 -9.05 1.47 1.90
C THR A 137 -9.16 1.89 0.44
N PHE A 138 -8.16 1.51 -0.35
CA PHE A 138 -8.19 1.56 -1.80
C PHE A 138 -7.82 0.18 -2.38
N SER A 139 -8.01 0.00 -3.67
CA SER A 139 -7.67 -1.26 -4.32
C SER A 139 -7.02 -1.03 -5.68
N ILE A 140 -6.16 -1.97 -6.07
CA ILE A 140 -5.57 -2.03 -7.41
C ILE A 140 -5.98 -3.31 -8.11
N SER A 141 -6.15 -3.22 -9.42
CA SER A 141 -6.58 -4.34 -10.27
C SER A 141 -5.38 -5.13 -10.82
N CYS A 142 -5.61 -6.37 -11.23
CA CYS A 142 -4.62 -7.13 -11.98
C CYS A 142 -4.43 -6.55 -13.38
N PHE A 143 -3.19 -6.44 -13.84
CA PHE A 143 -2.91 -6.11 -15.23
C PHE A 143 -3.16 -7.35 -16.09
N THR A 144 -4.36 -7.42 -16.64
CA THR A 144 -4.85 -8.54 -17.47
C THR A 144 -5.85 -8.04 -18.50
N ASP A 145 -6.01 -8.77 -19.60
CA ASP A 145 -7.02 -8.49 -20.62
C ASP A 145 -8.45 -8.86 -20.17
N SER A 146 -8.55 -9.72 -19.15
CA SER A 146 -9.83 -10.17 -18.60
C SER A 146 -10.50 -9.07 -17.77
N ILE A 147 -11.59 -8.50 -18.28
CA ILE A 147 -12.41 -7.53 -17.56
C ILE A 147 -12.95 -8.15 -16.26
N THR A 148 -13.38 -9.41 -16.31
CA THR A 148 -13.90 -10.12 -15.13
C THR A 148 -12.85 -10.22 -14.02
N GLU A 149 -11.60 -10.56 -14.36
CA GLU A 149 -10.52 -10.60 -13.36
C GLU A 149 -10.25 -9.23 -12.77
N ARG A 150 -10.12 -8.19 -13.60
CA ARG A 150 -9.89 -6.82 -13.12
C ARG A 150 -10.94 -6.34 -12.14
N GLU A 151 -12.20 -6.72 -12.35
CA GLU A 151 -13.30 -6.27 -11.50
C GLU A 151 -13.52 -7.13 -10.25
N THR A 152 -13.14 -8.41 -10.30
CA THR A 152 -13.51 -9.36 -9.23
C THR A 152 -12.35 -9.77 -8.33
N ILE A 153 -11.10 -9.56 -8.76
CA ILE A 153 -9.90 -9.95 -7.99
C ILE A 153 -8.98 -8.74 -7.87
N LYS A 154 -8.93 -8.16 -6.68
CA LYS A 154 -8.15 -6.94 -6.42
C LYS A 154 -7.20 -7.16 -5.23
N LYS A 155 -6.06 -6.45 -5.22
CA LYS A 155 -5.27 -6.23 -4.01
C LYS A 155 -5.86 -5.02 -3.29
N HIS A 156 -6.05 -5.12 -1.97
CA HIS A 156 -6.60 -4.05 -1.14
C HIS A 156 -5.54 -3.51 -0.19
N TYR A 157 -5.47 -2.20 -0.09
CA TYR A 157 -4.52 -1.47 0.75
C TYR A 157 -5.26 -0.44 1.60
N PHE A 158 -4.62 0.04 2.65
CA PHE A 158 -5.14 1.10 3.52
C PHE A 158 -4.51 2.44 3.13
N TYR A 159 -5.28 3.51 3.20
CA TYR A 159 -4.78 4.87 2.93
C TYR A 159 -3.76 5.37 3.96
N ASP A 160 -3.66 4.69 5.11
CA ASP A 160 -2.70 5.06 6.16
C ASP A 160 -2.14 3.84 6.88
N ASN A 161 -0.80 3.80 7.05
CA ASN A 161 -0.11 2.71 7.72
C ASN A 161 -0.47 2.60 9.21
N GLY A 162 -0.70 3.73 9.89
CA GLY A 162 -1.06 3.75 11.30
C GLY A 162 -2.42 3.09 11.55
N ILE A 163 -3.38 3.31 10.65
CA ILE A 163 -4.67 2.62 10.71
C ILE A 163 -4.52 1.13 10.41
N LEU A 164 -3.76 0.74 9.38
CA LEU A 164 -3.50 -0.67 9.08
C LEU A 164 -2.85 -1.39 10.26
N ASN A 165 -1.87 -0.75 10.90
CA ASN A 165 -1.12 -1.30 12.03
C ASN A 165 -2.00 -1.67 13.24
N LEU A 166 -3.18 -1.07 13.38
CA LEU A 166 -4.14 -1.42 14.45
C LEU A 166 -4.64 -2.87 14.36
N PHE A 167 -4.55 -3.50 13.19
CA PHE A 167 -5.10 -4.83 12.91
C PHE A 167 -4.04 -5.92 12.85
N LEU A 168 -2.75 -5.57 12.82
CA LEU A 168 -1.67 -6.50 12.53
C LEU A 168 -0.94 -6.93 13.82
N PHE A 169 -0.51 -8.20 13.84
CA PHE A 169 0.32 -8.75 14.92
C PHE A 169 1.81 -8.70 14.57
N GLN A 170 2.17 -9.06 13.34
CA GLN A 170 3.52 -8.92 12.76
C GLN A 170 3.38 -8.00 11.55
N PRO A 171 3.54 -6.67 11.76
CA PRO A 171 3.09 -5.71 10.78
C PRO A 171 4.10 -5.42 9.66
N GLU A 172 5.38 -5.69 9.87
CA GLU A 172 6.50 -5.09 9.12
C GLU A 172 6.37 -5.29 7.61
N THR A 173 6.15 -6.53 7.15
CA THR A 173 6.07 -6.84 5.73
C THR A 173 4.84 -6.20 5.07
N LYS A 174 3.69 -6.27 5.76
CA LYS A 174 2.45 -5.69 5.24
C LYS A 174 2.47 -4.16 5.24
N LEU A 175 3.06 -3.54 6.27
CA LEU A 175 3.24 -2.10 6.33
C LEU A 175 4.19 -1.61 5.22
N LEU A 176 5.23 -2.40 4.91
CA LEU A 176 6.16 -2.04 3.84
C LEU A 176 5.46 -2.02 2.49
N GLU A 177 4.72 -3.07 2.13
CA GLU A 177 4.01 -3.08 0.85
C GLU A 177 2.90 -2.03 0.83
N ASN A 178 2.20 -1.82 1.95
CA ASN A 178 1.14 -0.81 2.03
C ASN A 178 1.65 0.61 1.83
N ILE A 179 2.79 0.98 2.43
CA ILE A 179 3.36 2.33 2.27
C ILE A 179 3.85 2.58 0.83
N VAL A 180 4.41 1.55 0.18
CA VAL A 180 4.76 1.60 -1.24
C VAL A 180 3.50 1.74 -2.10
N ALA A 181 2.44 0.99 -1.79
CA ALA A 181 1.15 1.10 -2.47
C ALA A 181 0.56 2.52 -2.35
N ILE A 182 0.59 3.13 -1.15
CA ILE A 182 0.12 4.51 -0.93
C ILE A 182 0.87 5.49 -1.83
N GLN A 183 2.21 5.42 -1.84
CA GLN A 183 3.05 6.32 -2.64
C GLN A 183 2.77 6.17 -4.14
N LEU A 184 2.71 4.94 -4.63
CA LEU A 184 2.43 4.67 -6.05
C LEU A 184 1.00 5.05 -6.43
N TYR A 185 0.01 4.77 -5.57
CA TYR A 185 -1.38 5.12 -5.82
C TYR A 185 -1.60 6.64 -5.85
N LYS A 186 -0.94 7.38 -4.96
CA LYS A 186 -0.95 8.85 -4.95
C LYS A 186 -0.45 9.42 -6.30
N LYS A 187 0.56 8.77 -6.92
CA LYS A 187 1.18 9.21 -8.17
C LYS A 187 0.41 8.75 -9.42
N TYR A 188 -0.07 7.50 -9.43
CA TYR A 188 -0.60 6.85 -10.64
C TYR A 188 -2.11 6.57 -10.60
N GLY A 189 -2.74 6.62 -9.42
CA GLY A 189 -4.17 6.37 -9.28
C GLY A 189 -4.59 5.03 -9.88
N GLU A 190 -5.58 5.07 -10.78
CA GLU A 190 -6.12 3.89 -11.46
C GLU A 190 -5.17 3.26 -12.51
N ASP A 191 -4.09 3.95 -12.88
CA ASP A 191 -3.05 3.41 -13.77
C ASP A 191 -2.05 2.49 -13.03
N LEU A 192 -2.21 2.32 -11.70
CA LEU A 192 -1.45 1.39 -10.88
C LEU A 192 -2.12 0.02 -10.87
N TYR A 193 -1.36 -1.01 -11.24
CA TYR A 193 -1.80 -2.40 -11.28
C TYR A 193 -0.84 -3.30 -10.50
N TYR A 194 -1.26 -4.54 -10.22
CA TYR A 194 -0.35 -5.66 -9.94
C TYR A 194 -0.37 -6.66 -11.12
N TYR A 195 0.64 -7.51 -11.22
CA TYR A 195 0.69 -8.54 -12.23
C TYR A 195 0.69 -9.93 -11.56
N ASN A 196 -0.19 -10.83 -12.00
CA ASN A 196 -0.28 -12.18 -11.44
C ASN A 196 -0.84 -13.17 -12.48
N LYS A 197 0.03 -13.65 -13.37
CA LYS A 197 -0.31 -14.76 -14.28
C LYS A 197 0.56 -15.98 -13.96
N ASN A 198 1.75 -16.04 -14.54
CA ASN A 198 2.71 -17.12 -14.29
C ASN A 198 3.68 -16.78 -13.15
N MET A 199 3.82 -15.51 -12.85
CA MET A 199 4.63 -14.95 -11.77
C MET A 199 3.90 -13.72 -11.21
N GLU A 200 4.20 -13.39 -9.98
CA GLU A 200 3.64 -12.20 -9.33
C GLU A 200 4.66 -11.05 -9.35
N VAL A 201 4.19 -9.85 -9.71
CA VAL A 201 4.88 -8.58 -9.48
C VAL A 201 3.92 -7.69 -8.73
N ASP A 202 4.39 -7.14 -7.59
CA ASP A 202 3.53 -6.44 -6.64
C ASP A 202 2.89 -5.21 -7.24
N PHE A 203 3.65 -4.43 -8.01
CA PHE A 203 3.13 -3.25 -8.68
C PHE A 203 3.68 -3.12 -10.09
N CYS A 204 2.83 -2.71 -11.02
CA CYS A 204 3.23 -2.35 -12.36
C CYS A 204 2.46 -1.12 -12.85
N VAL A 205 3.16 -0.26 -13.59
CA VAL A 205 2.62 0.88 -14.30
C VAL A 205 2.98 0.72 -15.77
N PRO A 206 2.14 0.05 -16.56
CA PRO A 206 2.48 -0.33 -17.94
C PRO A 206 2.78 0.85 -18.84
N LYS A 207 2.10 1.97 -18.64
CA LYS A 207 2.29 3.22 -19.39
C LYS A 207 3.73 3.74 -19.29
N ASP A 208 4.32 3.65 -18.09
CA ASP A 208 5.68 4.10 -17.84
C ASP A 208 6.72 2.99 -17.99
N GLY A 209 6.27 1.74 -18.13
CA GLY A 209 7.12 0.57 -18.16
C GLY A 209 7.80 0.29 -16.81
N LEU A 210 7.14 0.67 -15.70
CA LEU A 210 7.65 0.50 -14.35
C LEU A 210 7.16 -0.81 -13.74
N LEU A 211 8.08 -1.59 -13.15
CA LEU A 211 7.80 -2.76 -12.32
C LEU A 211 8.44 -2.61 -10.96
N VAL A 212 7.69 -2.88 -9.90
CA VAL A 212 8.15 -2.77 -8.52
C VAL A 212 7.78 -4.04 -7.75
N GLN A 213 8.79 -4.66 -7.13
CA GLN A 213 8.64 -5.68 -6.10
C GLN A 213 8.89 -5.09 -4.73
N VAL A 214 8.29 -5.69 -3.71
CA VAL A 214 8.49 -5.26 -2.32
C VAL A 214 8.93 -6.44 -1.47
N SER A 215 10.09 -6.35 -0.86
CA SER A 215 10.62 -7.39 0.01
C SER A 215 11.23 -6.78 1.27
N TYR A 216 10.77 -7.17 2.45
CA TYR A 216 11.28 -6.58 3.69
C TYR A 216 12.79 -6.81 3.85
N ARG A 217 13.27 -8.03 3.51
CA ARG A 217 14.69 -8.38 3.45
C ARG A 217 14.94 -9.41 2.35
N MET A 218 16.06 -9.24 1.66
CA MET A 218 16.54 -10.16 0.63
C MET A 218 17.82 -10.88 1.07
N THR A 219 17.92 -11.26 2.33
CA THR A 219 19.12 -11.96 2.87
C THR A 219 19.15 -13.44 2.52
N GLU A 220 17.99 -14.03 2.24
CA GLU A 220 17.89 -15.43 1.81
C GLU A 220 17.96 -15.55 0.29
N ASP A 221 18.86 -16.38 -0.22
CA ASP A 221 19.04 -16.59 -1.68
C ASP A 221 17.74 -17.00 -2.38
N ALA A 222 16.90 -17.80 -1.74
CA ALA A 222 15.61 -18.22 -2.30
C ALA A 222 14.67 -17.03 -2.52
N THR A 223 14.54 -16.14 -1.53
CA THR A 223 13.74 -14.92 -1.63
C THR A 223 14.32 -14.00 -2.70
N ARG A 224 15.63 -13.73 -2.64
CA ARG A 224 16.33 -12.89 -3.59
C ARG A 224 16.13 -13.36 -5.04
N ASN A 225 16.38 -14.64 -5.30
CA ASN A 225 16.25 -15.22 -6.65
C ASN A 225 14.79 -15.18 -7.15
N ARG A 226 13.82 -15.37 -6.27
CA ARG A 226 12.41 -15.27 -6.61
C ARG A 226 12.03 -13.86 -7.10
N GLU A 227 12.39 -12.82 -6.34
CA GLU A 227 12.07 -11.42 -6.68
C GLU A 227 12.74 -10.98 -7.98
N ILE A 228 14.04 -11.30 -8.14
CA ILE A 228 14.79 -11.00 -9.36
C ILE A 228 14.18 -11.72 -10.57
N SER A 229 13.93 -13.04 -10.45
CA SER A 229 13.36 -13.84 -11.56
C SER A 229 11.96 -13.35 -11.96
N ALA A 230 11.15 -12.88 -11.01
CA ALA A 230 9.84 -12.31 -11.30
C ALA A 230 9.98 -11.05 -12.17
N LEU A 231 10.82 -10.11 -11.75
CA LEU A 231 11.07 -8.87 -12.50
C LEU A 231 11.68 -9.16 -13.88
N GLN A 232 12.62 -10.09 -13.98
CA GLN A 232 13.25 -10.46 -15.25
C GLN A 232 12.24 -11.00 -16.26
N LYS A 233 11.41 -11.97 -15.86
CA LYS A 233 10.44 -12.61 -16.75
C LYS A 233 9.30 -11.67 -17.13
N VAL A 234 8.71 -10.99 -16.15
CA VAL A 234 7.60 -10.05 -16.39
C VAL A 234 8.10 -8.79 -17.10
N GLY A 235 9.30 -8.30 -16.75
CA GLY A 235 9.91 -7.14 -17.39
C GLY A 235 10.20 -7.37 -18.87
N LYS A 236 10.69 -8.55 -19.23
CA LYS A 236 10.86 -8.93 -20.64
C LYS A 236 9.53 -9.04 -21.37
N PHE A 237 8.51 -9.61 -20.73
CA PHE A 237 7.17 -9.76 -21.31
C PHE A 237 6.46 -8.40 -21.53
N LEU A 238 6.57 -7.48 -20.58
CA LEU A 238 5.92 -6.17 -20.65
C LEU A 238 6.79 -5.06 -21.25
N ASN A 239 8.02 -5.39 -21.72
CA ASN A 239 8.99 -4.42 -22.22
C ASN A 239 9.26 -3.31 -21.17
N ALA A 240 9.53 -3.70 -19.94
CA ALA A 240 9.77 -2.77 -18.86
C ALA A 240 10.96 -1.84 -19.16
N LYS A 241 10.85 -0.60 -18.70
CA LYS A 241 11.90 0.43 -18.80
C LYS A 241 12.62 0.62 -17.48
N LYS A 242 11.99 0.24 -16.38
CA LYS A 242 12.51 0.37 -15.02
C LYS A 242 12.01 -0.78 -14.16
N CYS A 243 12.95 -1.44 -13.46
CA CYS A 243 12.66 -2.51 -12.52
C CYS A 243 13.26 -2.18 -11.16
N MET A 244 12.47 -2.27 -10.10
CA MET A 244 12.88 -1.92 -8.74
C MET A 244 12.47 -3.00 -7.74
N ILE A 245 13.28 -3.17 -6.69
CA ILE A 245 12.90 -3.91 -5.49
C ILE A 245 12.97 -2.93 -4.32
N ILE A 246 11.83 -2.65 -3.70
CA ILE A 246 11.78 -1.80 -2.52
C ILE A 246 11.96 -2.67 -1.29
N THR A 247 12.95 -2.32 -0.46
CA THR A 247 13.28 -3.02 0.79
C THR A 247 13.12 -2.09 1.98
N TYR A 248 13.18 -2.63 3.19
CA TYR A 248 13.15 -1.78 4.38
C TYR A 248 14.40 -0.88 4.47
N ASP A 249 15.61 -1.47 4.29
CA ASP A 249 16.89 -0.79 4.51
C ASP A 249 18.04 -1.21 3.58
N GLN A 250 17.82 -2.16 2.66
CA GLN A 250 18.87 -2.66 1.75
C GLN A 250 18.96 -1.82 0.49
N GLU A 251 20.17 -1.59 0.02
CA GLU A 251 20.47 -0.79 -1.17
C GLU A 251 21.54 -1.49 -2.00
N GLU A 252 21.25 -1.76 -3.26
CA GLU A 252 22.21 -2.31 -4.23
C GLU A 252 21.71 -2.12 -5.67
N THR A 253 22.59 -2.34 -6.62
CA THR A 253 22.23 -2.43 -8.05
C THR A 253 22.55 -3.85 -8.54
N ILE A 254 21.57 -4.51 -9.11
CA ILE A 254 21.68 -5.87 -9.63
C ILE A 254 21.75 -5.81 -11.15
N LEU A 255 22.90 -6.21 -11.69
CA LEU A 255 23.09 -6.31 -13.14
C LEU A 255 22.22 -7.45 -13.70
N SER A 256 21.36 -7.15 -14.68
CA SER A 256 20.51 -8.14 -15.31
C SER A 256 20.69 -8.19 -16.82
N ALA A 257 21.54 -9.09 -17.27
CA ALA A 257 21.75 -9.35 -18.70
C ALA A 257 20.45 -9.80 -19.41
N GLU A 258 19.53 -10.46 -18.69
CA GLU A 258 18.26 -10.93 -19.24
C GLU A 258 17.29 -9.80 -19.58
N LEU A 259 17.32 -8.71 -18.82
CA LEU A 259 16.51 -7.52 -19.05
C LEU A 259 17.20 -6.52 -20.00
N GLY A 260 18.51 -6.58 -20.13
CA GLY A 260 19.31 -5.53 -20.77
C GLY A 260 19.33 -4.20 -19.98
N MET A 261 18.92 -4.24 -18.69
CA MET A 261 18.93 -3.12 -17.75
C MET A 261 19.16 -3.62 -16.34
N ASP A 262 19.56 -2.73 -15.44
CA ASP A 262 19.78 -3.05 -14.05
C ASP A 262 18.46 -3.05 -13.25
N ILE A 263 18.44 -3.83 -12.16
CA ILE A 263 17.38 -3.79 -11.16
C ILE A 263 17.89 -2.98 -9.97
N GLU A 264 17.22 -1.90 -9.65
CA GLU A 264 17.55 -1.05 -8.50
C GLU A 264 16.91 -1.62 -7.23
N VAL A 265 17.72 -1.93 -6.21
CA VAL A 265 17.23 -2.24 -4.86
C VAL A 265 17.32 -0.97 -4.02
N VAL A 266 16.17 -0.50 -3.52
CA VAL A 266 16.06 0.82 -2.91
C VAL A 266 15.42 0.73 -1.53
N PRO A 267 16.04 1.31 -0.48
CA PRO A 267 15.40 1.45 0.82
C PRO A 267 14.12 2.27 0.73
N VAL A 268 13.06 1.83 1.38
CA VAL A 268 11.74 2.49 1.28
C VAL A 268 11.78 3.97 1.69
N TYR A 269 12.57 4.34 2.69
CA TYR A 269 12.66 5.75 3.08
C TYR A 269 13.25 6.64 1.98
N LYS A 270 14.17 6.10 1.15
CA LYS A 270 14.68 6.81 -0.04
C LYS A 270 13.63 6.88 -1.14
N PHE A 271 12.94 5.77 -1.39
CA PHE A 271 11.84 5.72 -2.35
C PHE A 271 10.75 6.76 -2.04
N LEU A 272 10.42 6.97 -0.76
CA LEU A 272 9.43 7.95 -0.33
C LEU A 272 9.89 9.42 -0.42
N LEU A 273 11.21 9.66 -0.48
CA LEU A 273 11.81 11.01 -0.53
C LEU A 273 12.22 11.45 -1.95
N ASP A 274 12.16 10.59 -2.93
CA ASP A 274 12.64 10.88 -4.29
C ASP A 274 11.52 10.66 -5.31
N GLU A 275 10.45 11.46 -5.16
CA GLU A 275 9.27 11.39 -6.04
C GLU A 275 9.59 11.69 -7.52
N GLU A 276 10.63 12.47 -7.80
CA GLU A 276 11.04 12.81 -9.16
C GLU A 276 11.85 11.69 -9.83
N LYS A 277 12.59 10.91 -9.03
CA LYS A 277 13.44 9.83 -9.54
C LYS A 277 12.66 8.55 -9.83
N TYR A 278 11.56 8.32 -9.15
CA TYR A 278 10.72 7.14 -9.19
C TYR A 278 9.28 7.50 -9.51
#